data_87c4b386830064c44de91d5d9d2ea788
#
_entry.id   87c4b386830064c44de91d5d9d2ea788
#
_cell.length_a   1.000
_cell.length_b   1.000
_cell.length_c   1.000
_cell.angle_alpha   90.00
_cell.angle_beta   90.00
_cell.angle_gamma   90.00
#
_symmetry.space_group_name_H-M   'P 1'
#
loop_
_entity.id
_entity.type
_entity.pdbx_description
1 polymer ?
#
loop_
_entity_poly.entity_id
_entity_poly.type
_entity_poly.pdbx_seq_one_letter_code
_entity_poly.pdbx_strand_id
1 'polypeptide(L)'
;MLFQLMNKDSPWLLFDCYEDEFGFTAGKEIEWYTSLRPIGYDNIGDFLDARKAPKHRKHIAELLKKYGCESTENFLRVTHALSLNDTFWVKEPESSLTWNEVSLYRNEFDELVSNAAFDGVISSTTLSSTSPEFGTDGAYAKCWQRENGTVYLYKSGSDTYEIEPLSEFLASQVADILCRNHVEYDLAFYHGRLASKCKLFTSEQFGLAKMSVLSVPNRRNPAALLKFAEQYGSEDLMRRMFVLDALILNIDRHLGNVGFLFDNDTMRITGMAPIYDNNRSLLFQFDTEALEKRPEWCVSKCEPRISGDFIKTAQAVLTDELRAELKSMSVFRFQAPEDISVPMDRLEALSRIVNMQLNKILQ
;
A
#
# COMPACT_ATOMS: atom_id res chain seq x y z
N MET A 1 -19.15 24.92 -0.48
CA MET A 1 -18.09 25.81 -0.99
C MET A 1 -17.58 25.30 -2.31
N LEU A 2 -17.33 26.19 -3.30
CA LEU A 2 -16.89 25.77 -4.64
C LEU A 2 -15.42 25.38 -4.67
N PHE A 3 -15.16 24.21 -5.27
CA PHE A 3 -13.84 23.69 -5.56
C PHE A 3 -13.75 23.16 -6.99
N GLN A 4 -12.53 22.98 -7.45
CA GLN A 4 -12.23 22.42 -8.74
C GLN A 4 -11.30 21.20 -8.57
N LEU A 5 -11.73 20.04 -9.06
CA LEU A 5 -10.87 18.87 -9.19
C LEU A 5 -9.99 19.05 -10.42
N MET A 6 -8.70 18.93 -10.21
CA MET A 6 -7.67 19.04 -11.22
C MET A 6 -7.00 17.68 -11.46
N ASN A 7 -6.55 17.44 -12.68
CA ASN A 7 -5.53 16.43 -12.97
C ASN A 7 -4.32 17.15 -13.57
N LYS A 8 -3.22 17.21 -12.83
CA LYS A 8 -2.12 18.13 -13.14
C LYS A 8 -2.66 19.56 -13.31
N ASP A 9 -2.38 20.25 -14.40
CA ASP A 9 -2.90 21.60 -14.68
C ASP A 9 -4.25 21.61 -15.43
N SER A 10 -4.84 20.43 -15.70
CA SER A 10 -6.11 20.33 -16.41
C SER A 10 -7.29 20.29 -15.45
N PRO A 11 -8.30 21.19 -15.57
CA PRO A 11 -9.52 21.13 -14.78
C PRO A 11 -10.41 19.96 -15.25
N TRP A 12 -10.96 19.19 -14.29
CA TRP A 12 -11.80 18.05 -14.57
C TRP A 12 -13.24 18.21 -14.11
N LEU A 13 -13.46 18.73 -12.89
CA LEU A 13 -14.79 18.87 -12.33
C LEU A 13 -14.89 20.14 -11.48
N LEU A 14 -15.94 20.94 -11.69
CA LEU A 14 -16.37 21.96 -10.75
C LEU A 14 -17.42 21.36 -9.82
N PHE A 15 -17.25 21.50 -8.51
CA PHE A 15 -18.17 20.96 -7.52
C PHE A 15 -18.32 21.85 -6.30
N ASP A 16 -19.47 21.72 -5.62
CA ASP A 16 -19.71 22.28 -4.31
C ASP A 16 -19.48 21.19 -3.25
N CYS A 17 -18.69 21.46 -2.24
CA CYS A 17 -18.35 20.51 -1.18
C CYS A 17 -18.89 20.98 0.17
N TYR A 18 -19.48 20.03 0.92
CA TYR A 18 -20.02 20.24 2.27
C TYR A 18 -19.91 18.95 3.09
N GLU A 19 -20.13 19.04 4.37
CA GLU A 19 -20.32 17.87 5.23
C GLU A 19 -21.81 17.60 5.39
N ASP A 20 -22.21 16.33 5.30
CA ASP A 20 -23.57 15.90 5.56
C ASP A 20 -23.88 15.90 7.08
N GLU A 21 -25.11 15.60 7.43
CA GLU A 21 -25.57 15.55 8.84
C GLU A 21 -24.85 14.50 9.70
N PHE A 22 -24.16 13.55 9.08
CA PHE A 22 -23.35 12.52 9.75
C PHE A 22 -21.85 12.85 9.76
N GLY A 23 -21.44 13.99 9.19
CA GLY A 23 -20.03 14.41 9.11
C GLY A 23 -19.20 13.72 8.01
N PHE A 24 -19.88 13.11 7.02
CA PHE A 24 -19.21 12.59 5.83
C PHE A 24 -19.09 13.69 4.77
N THR A 25 -18.04 13.57 3.96
CA THR A 25 -17.87 14.45 2.82
C THR A 25 -18.98 14.19 1.80
N ALA A 26 -19.73 15.24 1.49
CA ALA A 26 -20.71 15.24 0.43
C ALA A 26 -20.36 16.33 -0.59
N GLY A 27 -20.80 16.15 -1.83
CA GLY A 27 -20.53 17.13 -2.86
C GLY A 27 -21.59 17.09 -3.96
N LYS A 28 -21.87 18.27 -4.49
CA LYS A 28 -22.71 18.43 -5.68
C LYS A 28 -21.82 18.71 -6.87
N GLU A 29 -21.78 17.77 -7.81
CA GLU A 29 -21.10 17.94 -9.09
C GLU A 29 -21.87 18.98 -9.92
N ILE A 30 -21.17 20.00 -10.41
CA ILE A 30 -21.75 21.12 -11.15
C ILE A 30 -21.44 20.99 -12.63
N GLU A 31 -20.17 20.83 -12.98
CA GLU A 31 -19.75 20.78 -14.38
C GLU A 31 -18.49 19.91 -14.56
N TRP A 32 -18.57 18.93 -15.43
CA TRP A 32 -17.42 18.15 -15.87
C TRP A 32 -16.83 18.75 -17.15
N TYR A 33 -15.53 19.05 -17.11
CA TYR A 33 -14.80 19.60 -18.26
C TYR A 33 -14.21 18.51 -19.19
N THR A 34 -14.34 17.24 -18.78
CA THR A 34 -13.85 16.07 -19.53
C THR A 34 -14.84 14.91 -19.43
N SER A 35 -14.85 14.01 -20.41
CA SER A 35 -15.60 12.76 -20.36
C SER A 35 -14.90 11.67 -19.54
N LEU A 36 -13.61 11.84 -19.21
CA LEU A 36 -12.87 10.92 -18.35
C LEU A 36 -13.33 11.05 -16.89
N ARG A 37 -13.15 9.97 -16.15
CA ARG A 37 -13.38 9.91 -14.71
C ARG A 37 -12.17 9.30 -14.03
N PRO A 38 -11.83 9.68 -12.78
CA PRO A 38 -10.82 8.96 -12.01
C PRO A 38 -11.18 7.47 -11.91
N ILE A 39 -10.18 6.62 -11.83
CA ILE A 39 -10.40 5.17 -11.72
C ILE A 39 -11.17 4.86 -10.43
N GLY A 40 -12.26 4.10 -10.54
CA GLY A 40 -13.12 3.75 -9.41
C GLY A 40 -13.97 4.91 -8.86
N TYR A 41 -14.17 5.94 -9.64
CA TYR A 41 -14.98 7.09 -9.26
C TYR A 41 -16.48 6.77 -9.27
N ASP A 42 -17.14 6.95 -8.13
CA ASP A 42 -18.59 6.86 -8.00
C ASP A 42 -19.22 8.26 -7.87
N ASN A 43 -18.73 9.07 -6.94
CA ASN A 43 -19.10 10.46 -6.72
C ASN A 43 -17.95 11.22 -6.07
N ILE A 44 -18.05 12.56 -6.05
CA ILE A 44 -16.97 13.42 -5.53
C ILE A 44 -16.76 13.25 -4.02
N GLY A 45 -17.80 13.01 -3.24
CA GLY A 45 -17.70 12.82 -1.79
C GLY A 45 -16.86 11.59 -1.44
N ASP A 46 -17.22 10.44 -1.99
CA ASP A 46 -16.48 9.18 -1.79
C ASP A 46 -15.06 9.27 -2.30
N PHE A 47 -14.85 9.95 -3.45
CA PHE A 47 -13.52 10.19 -4.00
C PHE A 47 -12.64 11.00 -3.04
N LEU A 48 -13.17 12.06 -2.45
CA LEU A 48 -12.42 12.90 -1.50
C LEU A 48 -12.19 12.17 -0.16
N ASP A 49 -13.15 11.42 0.35
CA ASP A 49 -12.98 10.65 1.58
C ASP A 49 -11.94 9.54 1.44
N ALA A 50 -11.88 8.89 0.28
CA ALA A 50 -10.84 7.90 -0.02
C ALA A 50 -9.42 8.50 -0.08
N ARG A 51 -9.28 9.82 -0.17
CA ARG A 51 -7.99 10.54 -0.18
C ARG A 51 -7.55 11.05 1.20
N LYS A 52 -8.36 10.84 2.22
CA LYS A 52 -8.01 11.16 3.60
C LYS A 52 -7.30 9.98 4.25
N ALA A 53 -6.23 10.24 4.96
CA ALA A 53 -5.61 9.20 5.79
C ALA A 53 -6.64 8.67 6.81
N PRO A 54 -6.70 7.34 7.05
CA PRO A 54 -7.67 6.77 7.98
C PRO A 54 -7.51 7.36 9.38
N LYS A 55 -8.61 7.78 10.02
CA LYS A 55 -8.59 8.39 11.37
C LYS A 55 -7.94 7.51 12.44
N HIS A 56 -7.97 6.18 12.26
CA HIS A 56 -7.34 5.20 13.15
C HIS A 56 -5.85 4.99 12.88
N ARG A 57 -5.28 5.61 11.83
CA ARG A 57 -3.84 5.57 11.60
C ARG A 57 -3.13 6.25 12.75
N LYS A 58 -2.08 5.58 13.24
CA LYS A 58 -1.28 6.08 14.35
C LYS A 58 -0.76 7.51 14.07
N HIS A 59 -0.89 8.39 15.02
CA HIS A 59 -0.47 9.80 15.03
C HIS A 59 -1.22 10.76 14.09
N ILE A 60 -2.05 10.27 13.13
CA ILE A 60 -2.65 11.14 12.12
C ILE A 60 -3.74 12.07 12.69
N ALA A 61 -4.52 11.62 13.67
CA ALA A 61 -5.61 12.42 14.24
C ALA A 61 -5.10 13.72 14.90
N GLU A 62 -3.97 13.64 15.61
CA GLU A 62 -3.33 14.79 16.24
C GLU A 62 -2.76 15.77 15.22
N LEU A 63 -2.17 15.23 14.13
CA LEU A 63 -1.71 16.04 13.01
C LEU A 63 -2.85 16.79 12.34
N LEU A 64 -3.95 16.11 11.98
CA LEU A 64 -5.13 16.73 11.36
C LEU A 64 -5.67 17.85 12.23
N LYS A 65 -5.79 17.64 13.55
CA LYS A 65 -6.25 18.65 14.50
C LYS A 65 -5.31 19.86 14.54
N LYS A 66 -4.00 19.61 14.61
CA LYS A 66 -3.01 20.68 14.68
C LYS A 66 -3.03 21.59 13.45
N TYR A 67 -3.22 21.01 12.26
CA TYR A 67 -3.25 21.78 11.01
C TYR A 67 -4.65 22.28 10.64
N GLY A 68 -5.63 22.15 11.56
CA GLY A 68 -6.99 22.60 11.34
C GLY A 68 -7.73 21.82 10.25
N CYS A 69 -7.27 20.60 9.92
CA CYS A 69 -7.85 19.74 8.89
C CYS A 69 -9.01 18.88 9.41
N GLU A 70 -9.71 19.34 10.46
CA GLU A 70 -10.83 18.61 11.07
C GLU A 70 -12.09 18.68 10.21
N SER A 71 -12.33 19.80 9.51
CA SER A 71 -13.41 19.89 8.52
C SER A 71 -12.93 19.54 7.13
N THR A 72 -13.83 19.03 6.30
CA THR A 72 -13.52 18.70 4.89
C THR A 72 -13.02 19.92 4.12
N GLU A 73 -13.63 21.09 4.34
CA GLU A 73 -13.21 22.33 3.67
C GLU A 73 -11.76 22.69 3.99
N ASN A 74 -11.41 22.69 5.28
CA ASN A 74 -10.04 23.00 5.70
C ASN A 74 -9.05 21.91 5.25
N PHE A 75 -9.46 20.64 5.26
CA PHE A 75 -8.66 19.56 4.70
C PHE A 75 -8.30 19.83 3.24
N LEU A 76 -9.28 20.20 2.41
CA LEU A 76 -9.06 20.49 0.99
C LEU A 76 -8.16 21.71 0.78
N ARG A 77 -8.32 22.77 1.59
CA ARG A 77 -7.49 23.98 1.50
C ARG A 77 -6.03 23.74 1.90
N VAL A 78 -5.79 22.91 2.91
CA VAL A 78 -4.45 22.66 3.44
C VAL A 78 -3.73 21.59 2.63
N THR A 79 -4.40 20.49 2.30
CA THR A 79 -3.77 19.32 1.69
C THR A 79 -3.97 19.26 0.18
N HIS A 80 -4.87 20.08 -0.37
CA HIS A 80 -5.32 19.99 -1.76
C HIS A 80 -5.81 18.59 -2.15
N ALA A 81 -6.15 17.73 -1.19
CA ALA A 81 -6.45 16.31 -1.37
C ALA A 81 -5.39 15.56 -2.20
N LEU A 82 -4.12 15.97 -2.11
CA LEU A 82 -3.01 15.35 -2.83
C LEU A 82 -2.72 13.92 -2.34
N SER A 83 -2.27 13.08 -3.24
CA SER A 83 -1.84 11.72 -2.96
C SER A 83 -0.67 11.32 -3.85
N LEU A 84 0.21 10.45 -3.36
CA LEU A 84 1.23 9.80 -4.19
C LEU A 84 0.68 8.61 -5.00
N ASN A 85 -0.64 8.39 -5.00
CA ASN A 85 -1.27 7.35 -5.82
C ASN A 85 -1.65 7.81 -7.23
N ASP A 86 -1.70 9.13 -7.47
CA ASP A 86 -2.14 9.71 -8.74
C ASP A 86 -1.74 11.19 -8.85
N THR A 87 -2.27 11.88 -9.87
CA THR A 87 -2.01 13.32 -10.13
C THR A 87 -3.24 14.20 -9.94
N PHE A 88 -4.28 13.69 -9.24
CA PHE A 88 -5.44 14.48 -8.89
C PHE A 88 -5.21 15.36 -7.66
N TRP A 89 -5.76 16.55 -7.69
CA TRP A 89 -5.75 17.50 -6.58
C TRP A 89 -6.92 18.48 -6.66
N VAL A 90 -7.12 19.26 -5.61
CA VAL A 90 -8.25 20.17 -5.49
C VAL A 90 -7.76 21.59 -5.20
N LYS A 91 -8.39 22.57 -5.84
CA LYS A 91 -8.20 24.00 -5.55
C LYS A 91 -9.51 24.77 -5.59
N GLU A 92 -9.51 25.97 -5.03
CA GLU A 92 -10.58 26.94 -5.26
C GLU A 92 -10.53 27.44 -6.71
N PRO A 93 -11.66 27.72 -7.37
CA PRO A 93 -11.68 28.12 -8.79
C PRO A 93 -10.83 29.34 -9.11
N GLU A 94 -10.79 30.32 -8.18
CA GLU A 94 -10.04 31.56 -8.33
C GLU A 94 -8.54 31.42 -7.99
N SER A 95 -8.10 30.25 -7.51
CA SER A 95 -6.70 30.00 -7.16
C SER A 95 -5.83 29.91 -8.40
N SER A 96 -4.71 30.63 -8.39
CA SER A 96 -3.68 30.61 -9.44
C SER A 96 -2.70 29.44 -9.30
N LEU A 97 -2.84 28.60 -8.27
CA LEU A 97 -1.93 27.47 -8.04
C LEU A 97 -1.88 26.52 -9.24
N THR A 98 -0.67 26.07 -9.53
CA THR A 98 -0.32 25.16 -10.62
C THR A 98 0.13 23.80 -10.09
N TRP A 99 0.12 22.78 -10.94
CA TRP A 99 0.64 21.45 -10.58
C TRP A 99 2.10 21.48 -10.12
N ASN A 100 2.91 22.34 -10.74
CA ASN A 100 4.32 22.46 -10.37
C ASN A 100 4.53 22.92 -8.92
N GLU A 101 3.63 23.74 -8.40
CA GLU A 101 3.71 24.27 -7.03
C GLU A 101 3.21 23.30 -5.97
N VAL A 102 2.28 22.40 -6.32
CA VAL A 102 1.64 21.52 -5.34
C VAL A 102 2.06 20.05 -5.45
N SER A 103 2.65 19.64 -6.59
CA SER A 103 2.97 18.24 -6.88
C SER A 103 3.84 17.59 -5.80
N LEU A 104 3.36 16.52 -5.20
CA LEU A 104 4.14 15.68 -4.26
C LEU A 104 5.29 14.93 -4.98
N TYR A 105 5.23 14.80 -6.30
CA TYR A 105 6.30 14.17 -7.08
C TYR A 105 7.50 15.11 -7.31
N ARG A 106 7.28 16.43 -7.30
CA ARG A 106 8.28 17.44 -7.66
C ARG A 106 8.85 18.18 -6.47
N ASN A 107 8.03 18.40 -5.44
CA ASN A 107 8.37 19.25 -4.31
C ASN A 107 8.91 18.43 -3.14
N GLU A 108 9.71 19.07 -2.30
CA GLU A 108 10.21 18.51 -1.05
C GLU A 108 9.04 18.32 -0.06
N PHE A 109 9.16 17.31 0.79
CA PHE A 109 8.19 17.05 1.85
C PHE A 109 8.54 17.86 3.10
N ASP A 110 7.52 18.20 3.88
CA ASP A 110 7.75 18.81 5.18
C ASP A 110 8.27 17.77 6.17
N GLU A 111 9.54 17.89 6.53
CA GLU A 111 10.22 16.97 7.42
C GLU A 111 9.56 16.90 8.81
N LEU A 112 9.01 18.01 9.32
CA LEU A 112 8.35 18.05 10.62
C LEU A 112 7.03 17.28 10.60
N VAL A 113 6.28 17.33 9.49
CA VAL A 113 5.06 16.53 9.31
C VAL A 113 5.41 15.06 9.18
N SER A 114 6.40 14.73 8.36
CA SER A 114 6.85 13.35 8.15
C SER A 114 7.30 12.71 9.46
N ASN A 115 8.13 13.41 10.24
CA ASN A 115 8.59 12.95 11.54
C ASN A 115 7.43 12.78 12.52
N ALA A 116 6.53 13.76 12.61
CA ALA A 116 5.36 13.67 13.49
C ALA A 116 4.40 12.54 13.08
N ALA A 117 4.26 12.23 11.81
CA ALA A 117 3.46 11.10 11.33
C ALA A 117 4.07 9.74 11.70
N PHE A 118 5.38 9.68 11.89
CA PHE A 118 6.11 8.46 12.24
C PHE A 118 6.25 8.26 13.75
N ASP A 119 6.71 9.28 14.50
CA ASP A 119 7.02 9.18 15.93
C ASP A 119 5.97 9.81 16.86
N GLY A 120 5.06 10.62 16.33
CA GLY A 120 4.02 11.33 17.10
C GLY A 120 4.51 12.61 17.76
N VAL A 121 5.75 13.02 17.57
CA VAL A 121 6.30 14.24 18.17
C VAL A 121 5.94 15.46 17.33
N ILE A 122 4.92 16.21 17.78
CA ILE A 122 4.41 17.37 17.05
C ILE A 122 5.17 18.63 17.45
N SER A 123 5.87 19.26 16.50
CA SER A 123 6.53 20.56 16.69
C SER A 123 5.53 21.71 16.79
N SER A 124 5.94 22.82 17.45
CA SER A 124 5.11 24.02 17.59
C SER A 124 5.16 24.96 16.38
N THR A 125 5.95 24.65 15.35
CA THR A 125 6.09 25.48 14.14
C THR A 125 4.87 25.41 13.23
N THR A 126 4.56 26.53 12.60
CA THR A 126 3.53 26.62 11.55
C THR A 126 4.09 26.04 10.26
N LEU A 127 3.35 25.15 9.63
CA LEU A 127 3.73 24.55 8.35
C LEU A 127 3.12 25.30 7.19
N SER A 128 3.85 25.34 6.09
CA SER A 128 3.45 26.03 4.86
C SER A 128 3.35 25.09 3.66
N SER A 129 3.57 23.80 3.81
CA SER A 129 3.63 22.89 2.67
C SER A 129 2.63 21.75 2.73
N THR A 130 2.31 21.24 1.57
CA THR A 130 1.56 19.99 1.39
C THR A 130 2.45 18.81 1.75
N SER A 131 1.85 17.77 2.35
CA SER A 131 2.58 16.58 2.79
C SER A 131 1.81 15.31 2.42
N PRO A 132 2.48 14.26 1.91
CA PRO A 132 1.82 13.03 1.50
C PRO A 132 1.18 12.26 2.67
N GLU A 133 1.58 12.52 3.91
CA GLU A 133 1.10 11.84 5.11
C GLU A 133 -0.42 11.98 5.29
N PHE A 134 -1.00 13.11 4.92
CA PHE A 134 -2.44 13.35 5.05
C PHE A 134 -3.30 12.49 4.12
N GLY A 135 -2.75 12.01 3.01
CA GLY A 135 -3.40 11.12 2.04
C GLY A 135 -2.89 9.68 2.05
N THR A 136 -1.96 9.33 2.95
CA THR A 136 -1.38 7.98 2.98
C THR A 136 -2.25 7.02 3.77
N ASP A 137 -2.58 5.88 3.17
CA ASP A 137 -3.43 4.83 3.75
C ASP A 137 -2.68 3.89 4.72
N GLY A 138 -3.43 3.09 5.48
CA GLY A 138 -2.96 2.04 6.38
C GLY A 138 -2.86 2.48 7.85
N ALA A 139 -2.79 1.50 8.77
CA ALA A 139 -2.95 1.69 10.21
C ALA A 139 -1.64 2.02 10.96
N TYR A 140 -0.50 1.52 10.50
CA TYR A 140 0.78 1.69 11.19
C TYR A 140 1.36 3.09 11.00
N ALA A 141 2.21 3.51 11.93
CA ALA A 141 2.99 4.72 11.79
C ALA A 141 3.92 4.63 10.57
N LYS A 142 3.89 5.64 9.74
CA LYS A 142 4.65 5.70 8.49
C LYS A 142 4.86 7.13 8.03
N CYS A 143 5.92 7.33 7.28
CA CYS A 143 6.21 8.60 6.64
C CYS A 143 6.91 8.42 5.30
N TRP A 144 6.82 9.45 4.49
CA TRP A 144 7.53 9.56 3.22
C TRP A 144 8.76 10.45 3.40
N GLN A 145 9.86 10.04 2.80
CA GLN A 145 11.12 10.79 2.79
C GLN A 145 11.66 10.88 1.37
N ARG A 146 12.26 12.01 1.04
CA ARG A 146 12.98 12.20 -0.22
C ARG A 146 14.48 12.17 0.04
N GLU A 147 15.14 11.16 -0.51
CA GLU A 147 16.58 10.95 -0.35
C GLU A 147 17.25 10.96 -1.73
N ASN A 148 18.12 11.93 -1.97
CA ASN A 148 18.82 12.07 -3.26
C ASN A 148 17.87 12.04 -4.47
N GLY A 149 16.71 12.70 -4.36
CA GLY A 149 15.69 12.75 -5.41
C GLY A 149 14.78 11.53 -5.51
N THR A 150 15.05 10.46 -4.76
CA THR A 150 14.20 9.26 -4.68
C THR A 150 13.25 9.35 -3.49
N VAL A 151 11.99 9.00 -3.69
CA VAL A 151 10.98 8.98 -2.63
C VAL A 151 10.88 7.59 -2.03
N TYR A 152 10.98 7.52 -0.70
CA TYR A 152 10.88 6.29 0.08
C TYR A 152 9.74 6.36 1.09
N LEU A 153 9.05 5.25 1.28
CA LEU A 153 8.13 5.03 2.40
C LEU A 153 8.88 4.31 3.52
N TYR A 154 8.84 4.89 4.72
CA TYR A 154 9.24 4.24 5.97
C TYR A 154 7.97 3.81 6.71
N LYS A 155 7.88 2.54 7.09
CA LYS A 155 6.73 1.96 7.79
C LYS A 155 7.19 1.18 9.01
N SER A 156 6.74 1.58 10.21
CA SER A 156 7.03 0.86 11.45
C SER A 156 6.10 -0.34 11.65
N GLY A 157 6.44 -1.19 12.59
CA GLY A 157 5.54 -2.24 13.08
C GLY A 157 4.48 -1.73 14.05
N SER A 158 3.63 -2.64 14.50
CA SER A 158 2.69 -2.41 15.60
C SER A 158 3.44 -2.25 16.94
N ASP A 159 2.77 -1.63 17.95
CA ASP A 159 3.34 -1.56 19.29
C ASP A 159 3.33 -2.92 20.02
N THR A 160 2.63 -3.92 19.47
CA THR A 160 2.50 -5.24 20.10
C THR A 160 3.58 -6.21 19.62
N TYR A 161 3.86 -6.25 18.33
CA TYR A 161 4.76 -7.23 17.75
C TYR A 161 6.08 -6.61 17.29
N GLU A 162 6.05 -5.37 16.79
CA GLU A 162 7.22 -4.60 16.30
C GLU A 162 8.03 -5.28 15.18
N ILE A 163 7.62 -6.48 14.76
CA ILE A 163 8.37 -7.35 13.85
C ILE A 163 7.84 -7.31 12.41
N GLU A 164 6.73 -6.62 12.16
CA GLU A 164 6.14 -6.52 10.82
C GLU A 164 7.10 -5.96 9.77
N PRO A 165 8.00 -4.98 10.07
CA PRO A 165 9.03 -4.54 9.13
C PRO A 165 9.98 -5.67 8.71
N LEU A 166 10.40 -6.51 9.66
CA LEU A 166 11.23 -7.68 9.36
C LEU A 166 10.47 -8.69 8.49
N SER A 167 9.19 -8.94 8.77
CA SER A 167 8.37 -9.83 7.95
C SER A 167 8.26 -9.33 6.51
N GLU A 168 8.13 -8.02 6.30
CA GLU A 168 8.06 -7.40 4.98
C GLU A 168 9.38 -7.54 4.21
N PHE A 169 10.52 -7.27 4.87
CA PHE A 169 11.86 -7.47 4.31
C PHE A 169 12.13 -8.94 3.94
N LEU A 170 11.82 -9.88 4.82
CA LEU A 170 12.01 -11.31 4.55
C LEU A 170 11.06 -11.81 3.45
N ALA A 171 9.82 -11.36 3.42
CA ALA A 171 8.87 -11.68 2.36
C ALA A 171 9.37 -11.22 0.98
N SER A 172 10.06 -10.08 0.92
CA SER A 172 10.69 -9.58 -0.31
C SER A 172 11.72 -10.58 -0.86
N GLN A 173 12.52 -11.25 -0.01
CA GLN A 173 13.48 -12.26 -0.45
C GLN A 173 12.82 -13.49 -1.12
N VAL A 174 11.62 -13.88 -0.67
CA VAL A 174 10.85 -14.94 -1.34
C VAL A 174 10.28 -14.42 -2.66
N ALA A 175 9.82 -13.17 -2.67
CA ALA A 175 9.29 -12.52 -3.86
C ALA A 175 10.37 -12.33 -4.94
N ASP A 176 11.62 -12.02 -4.58
CA ASP A 176 12.76 -11.88 -5.50
C ASP A 176 12.94 -13.12 -6.40
N ILE A 177 12.66 -14.30 -5.86
CA ILE A 177 12.80 -15.55 -6.60
C ILE A 177 11.60 -15.81 -7.52
N LEU A 178 10.38 -15.48 -7.04
CA LEU A 178 9.14 -15.87 -7.70
C LEU A 178 8.51 -14.76 -8.55
N CYS A 179 8.69 -13.50 -8.16
CA CYS A 179 7.90 -12.40 -8.66
C CYS A 179 8.82 -11.35 -9.26
N ARG A 180 8.95 -11.30 -10.57
CA ARG A 180 9.77 -10.28 -11.26
C ARG A 180 9.28 -8.85 -11.05
N ASN A 181 8.02 -8.67 -10.62
CA ASN A 181 7.41 -7.36 -10.36
C ASN A 181 6.83 -7.33 -8.95
N HIS A 182 7.66 -6.97 -7.99
CA HIS A 182 7.29 -6.76 -6.59
C HIS A 182 8.04 -5.55 -6.05
N VAL A 183 7.59 -5.03 -4.91
CA VAL A 183 8.28 -3.96 -4.18
C VAL A 183 9.41 -4.58 -3.37
N GLU A 184 10.62 -4.12 -3.60
CA GLU A 184 11.80 -4.45 -2.80
C GLU A 184 11.74 -3.69 -1.48
N TYR A 185 11.98 -4.39 -0.38
CA TYR A 185 12.00 -3.81 0.96
C TYR A 185 13.36 -3.95 1.61
N ASP A 186 13.87 -2.84 2.12
CA ASP A 186 15.01 -2.79 3.03
C ASP A 186 14.53 -2.65 4.48
N LEU A 187 15.43 -2.88 5.43
CA LEU A 187 15.24 -2.53 6.83
C LEU A 187 16.07 -1.30 7.18
N ALA A 188 15.50 -0.45 8.03
CA ALA A 188 16.17 0.72 8.57
C ALA A 188 15.75 0.97 10.02
N PHE A 189 16.63 1.60 10.81
CA PHE A 189 16.22 2.28 12.02
C PHE A 189 15.89 3.73 11.66
N TYR A 190 14.64 4.12 11.88
CA TYR A 190 14.19 5.49 11.68
C TYR A 190 13.60 6.02 12.98
N HIS A 191 14.12 7.12 13.50
CA HIS A 191 13.79 7.68 14.81
C HIS A 191 13.81 6.63 15.94
N GLY A 192 14.82 5.75 15.93
CA GLY A 192 15.01 4.71 16.95
C GLY A 192 14.03 3.52 16.88
N ARG A 193 13.20 3.43 15.85
CA ARG A 193 12.28 2.32 15.61
C ARG A 193 12.67 1.55 14.36
N LEU A 194 12.50 0.22 14.41
CA LEU A 194 12.65 -0.60 13.21
C LEU A 194 11.55 -0.26 12.20
N ALA A 195 11.92 -0.03 10.97
CA ALA A 195 11.03 0.26 9.87
C ALA A 195 11.40 -0.55 8.62
N SER A 196 10.41 -0.95 7.85
CA SER A 196 10.61 -1.33 6.46
C SER A 196 10.71 -0.07 5.60
N LYS A 197 11.59 -0.10 4.61
CA LYS A 197 11.86 1.00 3.69
C LYS A 197 11.68 0.50 2.27
N CYS A 198 10.86 1.19 1.47
CA CYS A 198 10.69 0.86 0.06
C CYS A 198 10.58 2.10 -0.81
N LYS A 199 10.94 1.96 -2.09
CA LYS A 199 10.80 3.04 -3.08
C LYS A 199 9.34 3.24 -3.47
N LEU A 200 8.97 4.49 -3.73
CA LEU A 200 7.73 4.82 -4.41
C LEU A 200 7.74 4.22 -5.83
N PHE A 201 6.68 3.48 -6.18
CA PHE A 201 6.54 2.85 -7.51
C PHE A 201 5.52 3.54 -8.42
N THR A 202 4.81 4.55 -7.92
CA THR A 202 3.97 5.45 -8.73
C THR A 202 4.78 6.64 -9.24
N SER A 203 4.23 7.38 -10.18
CA SER A 203 4.87 8.55 -10.80
C SER A 203 3.83 9.53 -11.34
N GLU A 204 4.27 10.65 -11.88
CA GLU A 204 3.37 11.57 -12.62
C GLU A 204 2.75 10.92 -13.87
N GLN A 205 3.35 9.86 -14.40
CA GLN A 205 2.80 9.13 -15.54
C GLN A 205 1.86 8.00 -15.07
N PHE A 206 2.23 7.26 -14.04
CA PHE A 206 1.49 6.09 -13.61
C PHE A 206 0.97 6.23 -12.17
N GLY A 207 -0.36 6.14 -12.04
CA GLY A 207 -1.04 6.08 -10.75
C GLY A 207 -1.35 4.65 -10.32
N LEU A 208 -1.77 4.50 -9.05
CA LEU A 208 -2.17 3.24 -8.43
C LEU A 208 -3.67 3.23 -8.14
N ALA A 209 -4.39 2.29 -8.75
CA ALA A 209 -5.76 1.95 -8.40
C ALA A 209 -5.78 0.65 -7.60
N LYS A 210 -6.26 0.69 -6.35
CA LYS A 210 -6.45 -0.52 -5.55
C LYS A 210 -7.56 -1.37 -6.16
N MET A 211 -7.38 -2.69 -6.15
CA MET A 211 -8.39 -3.61 -6.70
C MET A 211 -9.73 -3.52 -5.95
N SER A 212 -9.72 -3.01 -4.71
CA SER A 212 -10.94 -2.78 -3.91
C SER A 212 -11.91 -1.76 -4.52
N VAL A 213 -11.40 -0.79 -5.31
CA VAL A 213 -12.24 0.22 -5.98
C VAL A 213 -12.61 -0.18 -7.42
N LEU A 214 -12.06 -1.27 -7.93
CA LEU A 214 -12.36 -1.78 -9.26
C LEU A 214 -13.61 -2.68 -9.24
N SER A 215 -14.36 -2.69 -10.34
CA SER A 215 -15.56 -3.53 -10.50
C SER A 215 -15.17 -4.98 -10.78
N VAL A 216 -14.68 -5.68 -9.74
CA VAL A 216 -14.26 -7.08 -9.83
C VAL A 216 -15.41 -7.99 -9.39
N PRO A 217 -15.89 -8.89 -10.24
CA PRO A 217 -16.90 -9.88 -9.84
C PRO A 217 -16.30 -10.92 -8.90
N ASN A 218 -17.07 -11.36 -7.92
CA ASN A 218 -16.71 -12.44 -7.00
C ASN A 218 -15.32 -12.26 -6.30
N ARG A 219 -15.18 -11.18 -5.57
CA ARG A 219 -13.95 -10.64 -4.96
C ARG A 219 -13.17 -11.58 -4.04
N ARG A 220 -13.72 -12.74 -3.67
CA ARG A 220 -13.07 -13.76 -2.84
C ARG A 220 -12.67 -15.02 -3.60
N ASN A 221 -12.95 -15.07 -4.89
CA ASN A 221 -12.65 -16.23 -5.72
C ASN A 221 -11.36 -16.00 -6.53
N PRO A 222 -10.27 -16.75 -6.27
CA PRO A 222 -9.00 -16.60 -7.00
C PRO A 222 -9.15 -16.70 -8.52
N ALA A 223 -10.00 -17.62 -9.04
CA ALA A 223 -10.22 -17.76 -10.47
C ALA A 223 -10.87 -16.52 -11.10
N ALA A 224 -11.78 -15.84 -10.37
CA ALA A 224 -12.38 -14.59 -10.85
C ALA A 224 -11.35 -13.46 -10.86
N LEU A 225 -10.45 -13.41 -9.88
CA LEU A 225 -9.36 -12.42 -9.82
C LEU A 225 -8.33 -12.64 -10.94
N LEU A 226 -7.99 -13.91 -11.23
CA LEU A 226 -7.13 -14.25 -12.38
C LEU A 226 -7.75 -13.79 -13.70
N LYS A 227 -9.03 -14.10 -13.92
CA LYS A 227 -9.74 -13.68 -15.13
C LYS A 227 -9.82 -12.15 -15.26
N PHE A 228 -9.91 -11.44 -14.15
CA PHE A 228 -9.84 -9.98 -14.17
C PHE A 228 -8.44 -9.49 -14.53
N ALA A 229 -7.38 -10.08 -13.96
CA ALA A 229 -5.99 -9.72 -14.25
C ALA A 229 -5.60 -10.04 -15.70
N GLU A 230 -6.14 -11.11 -16.27
CA GLU A 230 -5.94 -11.51 -17.68
C GLU A 230 -6.33 -10.40 -18.65
N GLN A 231 -7.38 -9.63 -18.37
CA GLN A 231 -7.83 -8.51 -19.22
C GLN A 231 -6.76 -7.43 -19.38
N TYR A 232 -5.80 -7.38 -18.45
CA TYR A 232 -4.70 -6.40 -18.42
C TYR A 232 -3.32 -7.06 -18.58
N GLY A 233 -3.26 -8.30 -19.09
CA GLY A 233 -2.01 -9.03 -19.30
C GLY A 233 -1.25 -9.36 -18.03
N SER A 234 -1.94 -9.47 -16.89
CA SER A 234 -1.33 -9.58 -15.55
C SER A 234 -1.69 -10.88 -14.82
N GLU A 235 -2.19 -11.89 -15.55
CA GLU A 235 -2.61 -13.16 -14.97
C GLU A 235 -1.43 -13.88 -14.29
N ASP A 236 -0.25 -13.93 -14.92
CA ASP A 236 0.93 -14.59 -14.36
C ASP A 236 1.37 -13.95 -13.04
N LEU A 237 1.41 -12.62 -12.96
CA LEU A 237 1.76 -11.93 -11.71
C LEU A 237 0.73 -12.20 -10.61
N MET A 238 -0.55 -12.26 -10.94
CA MET A 238 -1.62 -12.62 -9.99
C MET A 238 -1.48 -14.07 -9.50
N ARG A 239 -1.11 -15.03 -10.36
CA ARG A 239 -0.79 -16.41 -9.97
C ARG A 239 0.37 -16.47 -9.00
N ARG A 240 1.47 -15.78 -9.33
CA ARG A 240 2.67 -15.68 -8.51
C ARG A 240 2.38 -15.06 -7.14
N MET A 241 1.51 -14.06 -7.08
CA MET A 241 1.05 -13.48 -5.81
C MET A 241 0.36 -14.51 -4.91
N PHE A 242 -0.55 -15.33 -5.45
CA PHE A 242 -1.20 -16.38 -4.66
C PHE A 242 -0.23 -17.45 -4.16
N VAL A 243 0.75 -17.81 -4.98
CA VAL A 243 1.81 -18.76 -4.59
C VAL A 243 2.74 -18.15 -3.54
N LEU A 244 3.13 -16.89 -3.72
CA LEU A 244 3.90 -16.13 -2.73
C LEU A 244 3.17 -16.08 -1.40
N ASP A 245 1.89 -15.67 -1.40
CA ASP A 245 1.08 -15.58 -0.18
C ASP A 245 0.98 -16.93 0.56
N ALA A 246 0.95 -18.05 -0.18
CA ALA A 246 0.95 -19.38 0.42
C ALA A 246 2.31 -19.79 1.01
N LEU A 247 3.43 -19.36 0.42
CA LEU A 247 4.77 -19.62 0.93
C LEU A 247 5.08 -18.82 2.19
N ILE A 248 4.73 -17.52 2.16
CA ILE A 248 4.99 -16.60 3.28
C ILE A 248 3.84 -16.54 4.30
N LEU A 249 2.73 -17.25 4.06
CA LEU A 249 1.53 -17.23 4.91
C LEU A 249 1.01 -15.81 5.17
N ASN A 250 0.79 -15.03 4.10
CA ASN A 250 0.29 -13.67 4.20
C ASN A 250 -1.20 -13.65 4.57
N ILE A 251 -1.48 -13.39 5.84
CA ILE A 251 -2.85 -13.39 6.36
C ILE A 251 -3.61 -12.07 6.10
N ASP A 252 -2.97 -11.10 5.45
CA ASP A 252 -3.58 -9.77 5.21
C ASP A 252 -3.72 -9.40 3.74
N ARG A 253 -3.53 -10.32 2.80
CA ARG A 253 -3.81 -10.06 1.39
C ARG A 253 -5.29 -9.85 1.17
N HIS A 254 -5.72 -8.58 1.16
CA HIS A 254 -7.05 -8.15 0.77
C HIS A 254 -6.97 -7.30 -0.50
N LEU A 255 -8.10 -6.97 -1.12
CA LEU A 255 -8.12 -6.23 -2.40
C LEU A 255 -7.57 -4.79 -2.29
N GLY A 256 -7.41 -4.26 -1.09
CA GLY A 256 -6.69 -3.00 -0.84
C GLY A 256 -5.16 -3.14 -0.94
N ASN A 257 -4.63 -4.36 -0.82
CA ASN A 257 -3.20 -4.70 -0.93
C ASN A 257 -2.89 -5.39 -2.28
N VAL A 258 -3.79 -5.27 -3.24
CA VAL A 258 -3.63 -5.63 -4.64
C VAL A 258 -3.96 -4.39 -5.47
N GLY A 259 -3.09 -4.00 -6.38
CA GLY A 259 -3.26 -2.79 -7.17
C GLY A 259 -3.05 -3.00 -8.65
N PHE A 260 -3.55 -2.05 -9.42
CA PHE A 260 -3.29 -1.92 -10.84
C PHE A 260 -2.72 -0.53 -11.12
N LEU A 261 -1.70 -0.47 -11.95
CA LEU A 261 -1.19 0.80 -12.46
C LEU A 261 -2.08 1.29 -13.61
N PHE A 262 -2.26 2.59 -13.66
CA PHE A 262 -2.98 3.25 -14.75
C PHE A 262 -2.22 4.49 -15.20
N ASP A 263 -2.40 4.85 -16.45
CA ASP A 263 -1.85 6.08 -17.01
C ASP A 263 -2.70 7.29 -16.53
N ASN A 264 -2.05 8.24 -15.87
CA ASN A 264 -2.70 9.38 -15.22
C ASN A 264 -3.37 10.36 -16.21
N ASP A 265 -3.00 10.35 -17.49
CA ASP A 265 -3.57 11.25 -18.49
C ASP A 265 -4.77 10.63 -19.21
N THR A 266 -4.77 9.30 -19.39
CA THR A 266 -5.79 8.58 -20.16
C THR A 266 -6.72 7.74 -19.30
N MET A 267 -6.45 7.56 -18.02
CA MET A 267 -7.18 6.68 -17.08
C MET A 267 -7.23 5.21 -17.56
N ARG A 268 -6.29 4.77 -18.39
CA ARG A 268 -6.22 3.39 -18.83
C ARG A 268 -5.37 2.55 -17.88
N ILE A 269 -5.93 1.44 -17.42
CA ILE A 269 -5.17 0.46 -16.66
C ILE A 269 -4.11 -0.15 -17.57
N THR A 270 -2.85 -0.16 -17.12
CA THR A 270 -1.68 -0.64 -17.86
C THR A 270 -1.23 -2.02 -17.45
N GLY A 271 -1.61 -2.47 -16.24
CA GLY A 271 -1.26 -3.78 -15.71
C GLY A 271 -1.34 -3.80 -14.18
N MET A 272 -1.07 -4.96 -13.59
CA MET A 272 -0.99 -5.12 -12.15
C MET A 272 0.22 -4.35 -11.61
N ALA A 273 0.02 -3.63 -10.51
CA ALA A 273 1.11 -3.00 -9.76
C ALA A 273 2.09 -4.06 -9.22
N PRO A 274 3.34 -3.69 -8.91
CA PRO A 274 4.24 -4.57 -8.17
C PRO A 274 3.53 -5.16 -6.94
N ILE A 275 3.83 -6.40 -6.55
CA ILE A 275 3.28 -6.99 -5.33
C ILE A 275 3.87 -6.24 -4.14
N TYR A 276 3.02 -5.72 -3.24
CA TYR A 276 3.40 -4.90 -2.09
C TYR A 276 2.63 -5.29 -0.83
N ASP A 277 3.02 -4.73 0.31
CA ASP A 277 2.38 -4.86 1.63
C ASP A 277 2.29 -6.33 2.11
N ASN A 278 3.46 -6.89 2.42
CA ASN A 278 3.62 -8.25 2.94
C ASN A 278 3.95 -8.28 4.45
N ASN A 279 3.71 -7.19 5.16
CA ASN A 279 4.13 -7.02 6.55
C ASN A 279 3.45 -7.98 7.55
N ARG A 280 2.25 -8.49 7.22
CA ARG A 280 1.51 -9.44 8.04
C ARG A 280 1.65 -10.87 7.51
N SER A 281 2.89 -11.25 7.23
CA SER A 281 3.29 -12.57 6.75
C SER A 281 4.28 -13.24 7.70
N LEU A 282 4.79 -14.41 7.35
CA LEU A 282 5.85 -15.11 8.04
C LEU A 282 5.59 -15.28 9.54
N LEU A 283 4.31 -15.54 9.88
CA LEU A 283 3.91 -15.88 11.24
C LEU A 283 4.34 -14.81 12.27
N PHE A 284 4.26 -13.52 11.88
CA PHE A 284 4.72 -12.37 12.68
C PHE A 284 4.14 -12.34 14.10
N GLN A 285 2.95 -12.92 14.32
CA GLN A 285 2.25 -12.97 15.61
C GLN A 285 2.79 -14.03 16.57
N PHE A 286 3.75 -14.87 16.16
CA PHE A 286 4.32 -15.91 17.00
C PHE A 286 5.78 -15.63 17.36
N ASP A 287 6.17 -15.99 18.58
CA ASP A 287 7.56 -15.96 19.02
C ASP A 287 8.40 -17.08 18.39
N THR A 288 9.72 -16.97 18.49
CA THR A 288 10.64 -17.93 17.89
C THR A 288 10.50 -19.33 18.49
N GLU A 289 10.24 -19.43 19.80
CA GLU A 289 10.05 -20.71 20.48
C GLU A 289 8.83 -21.49 19.93
N ALA A 290 7.73 -20.80 19.67
CA ALA A 290 6.55 -21.40 19.04
C ALA A 290 6.84 -21.88 17.61
N LEU A 291 7.57 -21.07 16.83
CA LEU A 291 7.95 -21.42 15.45
C LEU A 291 8.88 -22.65 15.40
N GLU A 292 9.76 -22.83 16.38
CA GLU A 292 10.65 -23.99 16.46
C GLU A 292 9.94 -25.25 16.95
N LYS A 293 9.18 -25.13 18.05
CA LYS A 293 8.60 -26.31 18.73
C LYS A 293 7.29 -26.77 18.12
N ARG A 294 6.50 -25.87 17.50
CA ARG A 294 5.15 -26.15 17.02
C ARG A 294 4.85 -25.51 15.65
N PRO A 295 5.72 -25.65 14.63
CA PRO A 295 5.57 -24.94 13.35
C PRO A 295 4.23 -25.26 12.67
N GLU A 296 3.78 -26.51 12.66
CA GLU A 296 2.51 -26.90 12.02
C GLU A 296 1.30 -26.30 12.75
N TRP A 297 1.34 -26.18 14.06
CA TRP A 297 0.30 -25.51 14.83
C TRP A 297 0.27 -24.01 14.50
N CYS A 298 1.42 -23.31 14.43
CA CYS A 298 1.48 -21.92 14.04
C CYS A 298 0.88 -21.71 12.64
N VAL A 299 1.27 -22.54 11.68
CA VAL A 299 0.72 -22.50 10.31
C VAL A 299 -0.80 -22.73 10.30
N SER A 300 -1.30 -23.66 11.12
CA SER A 300 -2.75 -23.96 11.19
C SER A 300 -3.62 -22.81 11.72
N LYS A 301 -2.98 -21.75 12.27
CA LYS A 301 -3.67 -20.53 12.75
C LYS A 301 -3.71 -19.42 11.71
N CYS A 302 -3.15 -19.65 10.53
CA CYS A 302 -3.11 -18.68 9.45
C CYS A 302 -4.16 -19.01 8.39
N GLU A 303 -5.00 -18.03 8.07
CA GLU A 303 -6.02 -18.15 7.04
C GLU A 303 -5.89 -16.99 6.03
N PRO A 304 -5.96 -17.26 4.71
CA PRO A 304 -5.93 -16.23 3.70
C PRO A 304 -7.27 -15.45 3.66
N ARG A 305 -7.22 -14.15 3.38
CA ARG A 305 -8.43 -13.32 3.27
C ARG A 305 -9.17 -13.46 1.94
N ILE A 306 -8.45 -13.75 0.85
CA ILE A 306 -9.05 -13.85 -0.49
C ILE A 306 -9.57 -15.26 -0.78
N SER A 307 -8.93 -16.28 -0.23
CA SER A 307 -9.30 -17.69 -0.46
C SER A 307 -9.49 -18.40 0.88
N GLY A 308 -10.06 -19.59 0.87
CA GLY A 308 -10.27 -20.36 2.11
C GLY A 308 -9.05 -21.18 2.56
N ASP A 309 -8.03 -21.35 1.70
CA ASP A 309 -6.90 -22.24 1.96
C ASP A 309 -5.69 -21.84 1.11
N PHE A 310 -4.55 -21.61 1.75
CA PHE A 310 -3.31 -21.22 1.08
C PHE A 310 -2.82 -22.26 0.08
N ILE A 311 -2.72 -23.52 0.53
CA ILE A 311 -2.13 -24.60 -0.28
C ILE A 311 -3.02 -24.94 -1.47
N LYS A 312 -4.33 -25.14 -1.24
CA LYS A 312 -5.28 -25.44 -2.31
C LYS A 312 -5.33 -24.33 -3.36
N THR A 313 -5.27 -23.07 -2.90
CA THR A 313 -5.25 -21.93 -3.82
C THR A 313 -3.98 -21.92 -4.65
N ALA A 314 -2.80 -22.06 -4.02
CA ALA A 314 -1.53 -22.12 -4.72
C ALA A 314 -1.51 -23.27 -5.74
N GLN A 315 -1.92 -24.47 -5.35
CA GLN A 315 -1.99 -25.65 -6.25
C GLN A 315 -2.93 -25.42 -7.44
N ALA A 316 -4.09 -24.78 -7.21
CA ALA A 316 -5.08 -24.50 -8.25
C ALA A 316 -4.61 -23.48 -9.31
N VAL A 317 -3.66 -22.60 -8.95
CA VAL A 317 -3.14 -21.57 -9.85
C VAL A 317 -1.79 -21.92 -10.47
N LEU A 318 -1.18 -23.07 -10.10
CA LEU A 318 0.12 -23.49 -10.63
C LEU A 318 0.04 -23.78 -12.14
N THR A 319 1.00 -23.21 -12.87
CA THR A 319 1.38 -23.64 -14.22
C THR A 319 2.57 -24.59 -14.17
N ASP A 320 2.84 -25.30 -15.26
CA ASP A 320 4.02 -26.18 -15.34
C ASP A 320 5.34 -25.38 -15.20
N GLU A 321 5.37 -24.17 -15.76
CA GLU A 321 6.50 -23.26 -15.63
C GLU A 321 6.73 -22.84 -14.17
N LEU A 322 5.69 -22.34 -13.50
CA LEU A 322 5.78 -21.93 -12.10
C LEU A 322 6.10 -23.11 -11.18
N ARG A 323 5.58 -24.31 -11.47
CA ARG A 323 5.94 -25.55 -10.77
C ARG A 323 7.43 -25.90 -10.94
N ALA A 324 7.99 -25.72 -12.12
CA ALA A 324 9.42 -25.93 -12.37
C ALA A 324 10.31 -24.93 -11.62
N GLU A 325 9.92 -23.64 -11.60
CA GLU A 325 10.59 -22.60 -10.84
C GLU A 325 10.57 -22.91 -9.34
N LEU A 326 9.41 -23.31 -8.78
CA LEU A 326 9.30 -23.70 -7.38
C LEU A 326 10.19 -24.91 -7.02
N LYS A 327 10.31 -25.89 -7.92
CA LYS A 327 11.24 -27.02 -7.70
C LYS A 327 12.69 -26.57 -7.63
N SER A 328 13.07 -25.51 -8.33
CA SER A 328 14.43 -24.96 -8.29
C SER A 328 14.75 -24.22 -6.99
N MET A 329 13.74 -23.78 -6.22
CA MET A 329 13.91 -23.18 -4.88
C MET A 329 14.36 -24.17 -3.80
N SER A 330 14.64 -25.41 -4.10
CA SER A 330 14.67 -26.63 -3.30
C SER A 330 15.29 -26.58 -1.88
N VAL A 331 16.04 -25.57 -1.49
CA VAL A 331 16.51 -25.32 -0.10
C VAL A 331 16.59 -23.82 0.12
N PHE A 332 15.45 -23.19 0.25
CA PHE A 332 15.38 -21.74 0.53
C PHE A 332 15.91 -21.42 1.94
N ARG A 333 16.69 -20.36 2.06
CA ARG A 333 17.16 -19.82 3.34
C ARG A 333 17.11 -18.31 3.31
N PHE A 334 16.52 -17.72 4.35
CA PHE A 334 16.55 -16.29 4.56
C PHE A 334 17.96 -15.80 4.85
N GLN A 335 18.30 -14.64 4.28
CA GLN A 335 19.53 -13.92 4.57
C GLN A 335 19.25 -12.85 5.63
N ALA A 336 20.15 -12.72 6.60
CA ALA A 336 20.09 -11.63 7.55
C ALA A 336 20.38 -10.29 6.83
N PRO A 337 19.76 -9.18 7.26
CA PRO A 337 20.16 -7.85 6.81
C PRO A 337 21.59 -7.55 7.26
N GLU A 338 22.32 -6.75 6.47
CA GLU A 338 23.75 -6.48 6.73
C GLU A 338 23.97 -5.66 8.00
N ASP A 339 23.15 -4.62 8.22
CA ASP A 339 23.38 -3.60 9.26
C ASP A 339 22.43 -3.71 10.46
N ILE A 340 21.54 -4.69 10.48
CA ILE A 340 20.53 -4.86 11.53
C ILE A 340 20.60 -6.27 12.10
N SER A 341 20.86 -6.37 13.41
CA SER A 341 20.88 -7.66 14.10
C SER A 341 19.49 -8.28 14.19
N VAL A 342 19.36 -9.49 13.66
CA VAL A 342 18.13 -10.29 13.69
C VAL A 342 18.43 -11.64 14.33
N PRO A 343 17.52 -12.20 15.17
CA PRO A 343 17.70 -13.52 15.74
C PRO A 343 17.85 -14.61 14.67
N MET A 344 19.00 -15.26 14.62
CA MET A 344 19.31 -16.27 13.61
C MET A 344 18.43 -17.52 13.71
N ASP A 345 18.08 -17.92 14.94
CA ASP A 345 17.12 -18.98 15.23
C ASP A 345 15.75 -18.73 14.60
N ARG A 346 15.27 -17.47 14.63
CA ARG A 346 14.05 -17.08 13.94
C ARG A 346 14.16 -17.23 12.43
N LEU A 347 15.26 -16.78 11.81
CA LEU A 347 15.49 -16.91 10.37
C LEU A 347 15.51 -18.38 9.94
N GLU A 348 16.15 -19.24 10.72
CA GLU A 348 16.20 -20.67 10.47
C GLU A 348 14.83 -21.33 10.61
N ALA A 349 14.06 -20.98 11.64
CA ALA A 349 12.71 -21.49 11.84
C ALA A 349 11.78 -21.08 10.68
N LEU A 350 11.82 -19.81 10.27
CA LEU A 350 11.04 -19.31 9.13
C LEU A 350 11.47 -19.96 7.81
N SER A 351 12.77 -20.17 7.58
CA SER A 351 13.28 -20.88 6.40
C SER A 351 12.73 -22.31 6.33
N ARG A 352 12.70 -23.04 7.45
CA ARG A 352 12.08 -24.38 7.51
C ARG A 352 10.58 -24.33 7.17
N ILE A 353 9.85 -23.31 7.65
CA ILE A 353 8.43 -23.16 7.39
C ILE A 353 8.16 -22.87 5.91
N VAL A 354 8.93 -21.97 5.27
CA VAL A 354 8.79 -21.72 3.82
C VAL A 354 9.03 -22.99 3.02
N ASN A 355 10.08 -23.76 3.35
CA ASN A 355 10.34 -25.05 2.69
C ASN A 355 9.24 -26.09 2.95
N MET A 356 8.63 -26.10 4.13
CA MET A 356 7.48 -26.94 4.44
C MET A 356 6.26 -26.57 3.57
N GLN A 357 5.98 -25.27 3.41
CA GLN A 357 4.91 -24.79 2.53
C GLN A 357 5.21 -25.13 1.07
N LEU A 358 6.44 -24.92 0.61
CA LEU A 358 6.89 -25.27 -0.73
C LEU A 358 6.64 -26.76 -1.05
N ASN A 359 7.03 -27.66 -0.13
CA ASN A 359 6.81 -29.09 -0.30
C ASN A 359 5.31 -29.44 -0.39
N LYS A 360 4.44 -28.80 0.43
CA LYS A 360 2.98 -29.01 0.37
C LYS A 360 2.39 -28.49 -0.94
N ILE A 361 2.86 -27.39 -1.49
CA ILE A 361 2.39 -26.83 -2.77
C ILE A 361 2.77 -27.75 -3.93
N LEU A 362 3.93 -28.41 -3.87
CA LEU A 362 4.44 -29.27 -4.94
C LEU A 362 3.88 -30.71 -4.94
N GLN A 363 3.28 -31.14 -3.83
CA GLN A 363 2.55 -32.42 -3.75
C GLN A 363 1.28 -32.41 -4.60
#